data_a8dfb2905da992c28d554fd42974214f
#
_entry.id   a8dfb2905da992c28d554fd42974214f
#
_cell.length_a   1.000
_cell.length_b   1.000
_cell.length_c   1.000
_cell.angle_alpha   90.00
_cell.angle_beta   90.00
_cell.angle_gamma   90.00
#
_symmetry.space_group_name_H-M   'P 1'
#
loop_
_entity.id
_entity.type
_entity.pdbx_description
1 polymer ?
#
loop_
_entity_poly.entity_id
_entity_poly.type
_entity_poly.pdbx_seq_one_letter_code
_entity_poly.pdbx_strand_id
1 'polypeptide(L)'
;MNYIMALDAGTTSNRCILFNKAGEMCSVAQKEFTQYFPKPGWVEHDANEIWTTQLGVALSAMNQIGASALDIAAIGITNQRETTIVWDRETGEPVYHAIVWQCRRTSAYCDELKARGLTETFRAKTGLVIDAYFSATKLKWILDNVPGAREKAEAGRLLFGTVETWLIWKLTCGRVHVTDYTNASRTMLFNIHTLEWDEDILQELNIPRCMLPTPMPSSCFYAEADPMHFGSGIKIAGAAGDQQAALFGQTCFSAGEAKNTFGTGGFLLMNTGKMPVVSKNGLVTTIACSSGKSVNYALEGSIFVAGAAIQWLRDELRLLEEARDSEYMARKVKDTNGCYVVPAFTGLGAPHWDQYARGTIVGLTRGCNKNHIIRATLDSLCYQVNDVLHAMEADSGIAMKALKVDGGACANNYLMQTMADISSLPVERPCCVETTALGAAYLAGLAVGYWQSTDEVVRNWSVDRTFLPDISAEERTRRIKGWNKAVRCAYHWALDEE
;
A
#
# COMPACT_ATOMS: atom_id res chain seq x y z
N MET A 1 19.08 12.51 -21.71
CA MET A 1 17.99 12.21 -20.76
C MET A 1 18.62 12.03 -19.39
N ASN A 2 18.25 12.91 -18.47
CA ASN A 2 18.95 13.06 -17.19
C ASN A 2 18.16 12.50 -16.01
N TYR A 3 16.84 12.29 -16.17
CA TYR A 3 15.96 11.94 -15.09
C TYR A 3 14.97 10.85 -15.46
N ILE A 4 14.50 10.12 -14.43
CA ILE A 4 13.26 9.33 -14.46
C ILE A 4 12.22 10.09 -13.63
N MET A 5 11.02 10.25 -14.18
CA MET A 5 9.86 10.86 -13.50
C MET A 5 9.06 9.77 -12.80
N ALA A 6 8.91 9.86 -11.48
CA ALA A 6 8.01 9.03 -10.71
C ALA A 6 6.74 9.81 -10.37
N LEU A 7 5.58 9.29 -10.77
CA LEU A 7 4.26 9.77 -10.39
C LEU A 7 3.73 8.87 -9.27
N ASP A 8 3.51 9.44 -8.10
CA ASP A 8 3.02 8.75 -6.91
C ASP A 8 1.63 9.28 -6.55
N ALA A 9 0.61 8.53 -6.93
CA ALA A 9 -0.79 8.85 -6.66
C ALA A 9 -1.24 8.21 -5.35
N GLY A 10 -0.96 8.86 -4.23
CA GLY A 10 -1.31 8.38 -2.89
C GLY A 10 -2.80 8.53 -2.54
N THR A 11 -3.17 8.15 -1.32
CA THR A 11 -4.57 8.22 -0.88
C THR A 11 -5.04 9.64 -0.62
N THR A 12 -4.18 10.52 -0.11
CA THR A 12 -4.56 11.89 0.28
C THR A 12 -3.91 12.96 -0.57
N SER A 13 -2.88 12.61 -1.34
CA SER A 13 -2.12 13.55 -2.16
C SER A 13 -1.46 12.86 -3.33
N ASN A 14 -1.21 13.63 -4.38
CA ASN A 14 -0.38 13.24 -5.50
C ASN A 14 1.00 13.87 -5.37
N ARG A 15 2.02 13.11 -5.78
CA ARG A 15 3.42 13.53 -5.75
C ARG A 15 4.10 13.24 -7.09
N CYS A 16 5.06 14.05 -7.45
CA CYS A 16 6.00 13.78 -8.52
C CYS A 16 7.43 13.98 -8.02
N ILE A 17 8.29 13.02 -8.29
CA ILE A 17 9.71 13.08 -7.95
C ILE A 17 10.53 12.80 -9.22
N LEU A 18 11.54 13.63 -9.47
CA LEU A 18 12.52 13.40 -10.52
C LEU A 18 13.80 12.80 -9.90
N PHE A 19 14.15 11.60 -10.35
CA PHE A 19 15.35 10.87 -9.90
C PHE A 19 16.44 10.90 -10.96
N ASN A 20 17.69 11.10 -10.52
CA ASN A 20 18.86 10.98 -11.38
C ASN A 20 19.36 9.52 -11.46
N LYS A 21 20.45 9.30 -12.18
CA LYS A 21 21.06 7.97 -12.37
C LYS A 21 21.56 7.32 -11.07
N ALA A 22 21.94 8.13 -10.08
CA ALA A 22 22.34 7.65 -8.75
C ALA A 22 21.14 7.29 -7.84
N GLY A 23 19.90 7.49 -8.29
CA GLY A 23 18.70 7.30 -7.47
C GLY A 23 18.43 8.45 -6.49
N GLU A 24 19.08 9.60 -6.67
CA GLU A 24 18.88 10.78 -5.83
C GLU A 24 17.69 11.60 -6.30
N MET A 25 16.93 12.15 -5.35
CA MET A 25 15.83 13.06 -5.60
C MET A 25 16.34 14.43 -6.03
N CYS A 26 16.09 14.82 -7.28
CA CYS A 26 16.51 16.11 -7.83
C CYS A 26 15.43 17.18 -7.71
N SER A 27 14.16 16.77 -7.72
CA SER A 27 13.00 17.66 -7.57
C SER A 27 11.83 16.89 -7.00
N VAL A 28 11.02 17.56 -6.16
CA VAL A 28 9.81 16.99 -5.54
C VAL A 28 8.70 18.04 -5.59
N ALA A 29 7.53 17.65 -6.08
CA ALA A 29 6.31 18.44 -5.94
C ALA A 29 5.18 17.55 -5.43
N GLN A 30 4.36 18.07 -4.51
CA GLN A 30 3.24 17.36 -3.89
C GLN A 30 2.05 18.29 -3.77
N LYS A 31 0.84 17.73 -3.91
CA LYS A 31 -0.41 18.45 -3.68
C LYS A 31 -1.47 17.50 -3.18
N GLU A 32 -2.18 17.89 -2.12
CA GLU A 32 -3.36 17.21 -1.61
C GLU A 32 -4.55 17.40 -2.54
N PHE A 33 -5.51 16.48 -2.47
CA PHE A 33 -6.79 16.55 -3.16
C PHE A 33 -7.95 16.19 -2.22
N THR A 34 -9.17 16.52 -2.63
CA THR A 34 -10.37 16.44 -1.80
C THR A 34 -10.74 14.98 -1.48
N GLN A 35 -11.02 14.73 -0.20
CA GLN A 35 -11.57 13.47 0.29
C GLN A 35 -13.07 13.62 0.52
N TYR A 36 -13.89 12.71 0.00
CA TYR A 36 -15.35 12.76 0.16
C TYR A 36 -15.84 11.62 1.06
N PHE A 37 -16.69 11.96 2.03
CA PHE A 37 -17.26 11.02 3.01
C PHE A 37 -18.80 11.13 2.98
N PRO A 38 -19.49 10.68 1.92
CA PRO A 38 -20.91 10.95 1.71
C PRO A 38 -21.82 10.24 2.72
N LYS A 39 -21.36 9.13 3.32
CA LYS A 39 -22.07 8.38 4.38
C LYS A 39 -21.04 7.75 5.34
N PRO A 40 -21.45 7.36 6.56
CA PRO A 40 -20.57 6.63 7.46
C PRO A 40 -19.96 5.40 6.79
N GLY A 41 -18.62 5.27 6.84
CA GLY A 41 -17.86 4.18 6.20
C GLY A 41 -17.72 4.28 4.69
N TRP A 42 -18.22 5.33 4.03
CA TRP A 42 -18.03 5.58 2.61
C TRP A 42 -16.89 6.56 2.39
N VAL A 43 -16.02 6.23 1.45
CA VAL A 43 -14.88 7.08 1.07
C VAL A 43 -14.80 7.14 -0.45
N GLU A 44 -14.72 8.34 -0.99
CA GLU A 44 -14.69 8.61 -2.43
C GLU A 44 -13.68 9.68 -2.78
N HIS A 45 -13.16 9.61 -4.01
CA HIS A 45 -12.34 10.67 -4.63
C HIS A 45 -12.92 11.09 -5.98
N ASP A 46 -12.66 12.33 -6.39
CA ASP A 46 -12.89 12.75 -7.77
C ASP A 46 -11.70 12.28 -8.64
N ALA A 47 -11.96 11.39 -9.59
CA ALA A 47 -10.92 10.86 -10.48
C ALA A 47 -10.31 11.96 -11.39
N ASN A 48 -11.09 12.99 -11.76
CA ASN A 48 -10.59 14.13 -12.52
C ASN A 48 -9.68 15.02 -11.66
N GLU A 49 -9.96 15.17 -10.37
CA GLU A 49 -9.08 15.89 -9.44
C GLU A 49 -7.76 15.13 -9.22
N ILE A 50 -7.80 13.79 -9.10
CA ILE A 50 -6.59 12.95 -9.07
C ILE A 50 -5.74 13.21 -10.33
N TRP A 51 -6.34 13.18 -11.52
CA TRP A 51 -5.64 13.41 -12.78
C TRP A 51 -5.02 14.82 -12.85
N THR A 52 -5.82 15.85 -12.63
CA THR A 52 -5.37 17.25 -12.79
C THR A 52 -4.30 17.62 -11.75
N THR A 53 -4.44 17.10 -10.54
CA THR A 53 -3.44 17.28 -9.47
C THR A 53 -2.15 16.56 -9.82
N GLN A 54 -2.22 15.30 -10.33
CA GLN A 54 -1.03 14.55 -10.71
C GLN A 54 -0.27 15.19 -11.86
N LEU A 55 -0.96 15.66 -12.89
CA LEU A 55 -0.34 16.42 -13.99
C LEU A 55 0.28 17.73 -13.48
N GLY A 56 -0.43 18.44 -12.61
CA GLY A 56 0.05 19.68 -12.01
C GLY A 56 1.35 19.51 -11.23
N VAL A 57 1.47 18.48 -10.40
CA VAL A 57 2.73 18.22 -9.66
C VAL A 57 3.85 17.73 -10.57
N ALA A 58 3.54 17.00 -11.66
CA ALA A 58 4.54 16.60 -12.65
C ALA A 58 5.18 17.83 -13.33
N LEU A 59 4.36 18.75 -13.82
CA LEU A 59 4.82 19.99 -14.41
C LEU A 59 5.57 20.88 -13.40
N SER A 60 5.09 20.93 -12.15
CA SER A 60 5.75 21.69 -11.09
C SER A 60 7.14 21.13 -10.79
N ALA A 61 7.30 19.81 -10.66
CA ALA A 61 8.58 19.18 -10.41
C ALA A 61 9.59 19.44 -11.55
N MET A 62 9.14 19.38 -12.81
CA MET A 62 9.99 19.74 -13.96
C MET A 62 10.42 21.19 -13.90
N ASN A 63 9.49 22.11 -13.65
CA ASN A 63 9.76 23.55 -13.61
C ASN A 63 10.74 23.95 -12.50
N GLN A 64 10.72 23.29 -11.34
CA GLN A 64 11.62 23.59 -10.21
C GLN A 64 13.11 23.48 -10.58
N ILE A 65 13.46 22.62 -11.52
CA ILE A 65 14.85 22.42 -11.97
C ILE A 65 15.08 22.77 -13.43
N GLY A 66 14.09 23.41 -14.10
CA GLY A 66 14.17 23.79 -15.50
C GLY A 66 14.26 22.61 -16.47
N ALA A 67 13.77 21.43 -16.09
CA ALA A 67 13.77 20.25 -16.94
C ALA A 67 12.67 20.34 -18.00
N SER A 68 12.97 19.88 -19.21
CA SER A 68 12.04 19.69 -20.32
C SER A 68 11.66 18.21 -20.47
N ALA A 69 10.68 17.90 -21.29
CA ALA A 69 10.32 16.52 -21.62
C ALA A 69 11.51 15.72 -22.22
N LEU A 70 12.44 16.40 -22.91
CA LEU A 70 13.62 15.77 -23.50
C LEU A 70 14.66 15.33 -22.45
N ASP A 71 14.57 15.87 -21.24
CA ASP A 71 15.43 15.46 -20.11
C ASP A 71 14.89 14.23 -19.37
N ILE A 72 13.62 13.87 -19.59
CA ILE A 72 12.96 12.74 -18.95
C ILE A 72 13.09 11.49 -19.82
N ALA A 73 13.72 10.44 -19.29
CA ALA A 73 13.92 9.18 -20.00
C ALA A 73 12.63 8.33 -20.02
N ALA A 74 11.91 8.30 -18.92
CA ALA A 74 10.62 7.61 -18.80
C ALA A 74 9.82 8.09 -17.58
N ILE A 75 8.53 7.77 -17.60
CA ILE A 75 7.58 7.91 -16.48
C ILE A 75 7.38 6.54 -15.84
N GLY A 76 7.54 6.46 -14.52
CA GLY A 76 7.07 5.39 -13.67
C GLY A 76 5.87 5.86 -12.83
N ILE A 77 4.85 5.01 -12.70
CA ILE A 77 3.61 5.32 -11.97
C ILE A 77 3.49 4.36 -10.79
N THR A 78 3.20 4.92 -9.62
CA THR A 78 2.76 4.15 -8.46
C THR A 78 1.52 4.79 -7.87
N ASN A 79 0.69 4.00 -7.19
CA ASN A 79 -0.64 4.46 -6.81
C ASN A 79 -1.15 3.75 -5.56
N GLN A 80 -2.07 4.42 -4.85
CA GLN A 80 -3.00 3.76 -3.93
C GLN A 80 -3.72 2.63 -4.67
N ARG A 81 -3.65 1.40 -4.13
CA ARG A 81 -4.21 0.22 -4.77
C ARG A 81 -5.73 0.14 -4.56
N GLU A 82 -6.39 -0.76 -5.23
CA GLU A 82 -7.80 -1.19 -5.10
C GLU A 82 -8.85 -0.09 -5.34
N THR A 83 -8.47 1.19 -5.31
CA THR A 83 -9.39 2.30 -5.61
C THR A 83 -9.95 2.13 -7.02
N THR A 84 -11.27 2.11 -7.12
CA THR A 84 -12.02 1.68 -8.30
C THR A 84 -12.55 2.86 -9.07
N ILE A 85 -12.18 2.99 -10.33
CA ILE A 85 -12.64 4.04 -11.25
C ILE A 85 -13.34 3.38 -12.45
N VAL A 86 -14.51 3.91 -12.82
CA VAL A 86 -15.27 3.51 -14.02
C VAL A 86 -15.57 4.76 -14.83
N TRP A 87 -15.25 4.73 -16.11
CA TRP A 87 -15.47 5.88 -17.01
C TRP A 87 -15.99 5.45 -18.39
N ASP A 88 -16.64 6.38 -19.05
CA ASP A 88 -17.13 6.20 -20.42
C ASP A 88 -15.96 6.44 -21.40
N ARG A 89 -15.68 5.43 -22.26
CA ARG A 89 -14.53 5.47 -23.21
C ARG A 89 -14.68 6.53 -24.30
N GLU A 90 -15.89 6.96 -24.61
CA GLU A 90 -16.13 7.96 -25.66
C GLU A 90 -15.95 9.40 -25.13
N THR A 91 -16.45 9.65 -23.92
CA THR A 91 -16.36 10.97 -23.31
C THR A 91 -15.12 11.17 -22.47
N GLY A 92 -14.53 10.07 -21.96
CA GLY A 92 -13.42 10.11 -21.01
C GLY A 92 -13.83 10.57 -19.61
N GLU A 93 -15.16 10.64 -19.33
CA GLU A 93 -15.66 11.10 -18.04
C GLU A 93 -16.02 9.91 -17.10
N PRO A 94 -15.62 10.01 -15.82
CA PRO A 94 -16.04 9.05 -14.80
C PRO A 94 -17.55 9.03 -14.65
N VAL A 95 -18.14 7.83 -14.56
CA VAL A 95 -19.60 7.67 -14.37
C VAL A 95 -20.02 7.81 -12.91
N TYR A 96 -19.05 7.72 -12.00
CA TYR A 96 -19.20 7.88 -10.56
C TYR A 96 -17.85 8.30 -9.96
N HIS A 97 -17.84 8.85 -8.74
CA HIS A 97 -16.61 9.08 -8.00
C HIS A 97 -15.80 7.78 -7.85
N ALA A 98 -14.49 7.88 -7.81
CA ALA A 98 -13.62 6.75 -7.50
C ALA A 98 -13.95 6.22 -6.10
N ILE A 99 -14.29 4.93 -5.99
CA ILE A 99 -14.56 4.31 -4.70
C ILE A 99 -13.24 3.85 -4.11
N VAL A 100 -12.86 4.47 -2.98
CA VAL A 100 -11.54 4.30 -2.35
C VAL A 100 -11.43 2.94 -1.67
N TRP A 101 -10.21 2.41 -1.57
CA TRP A 101 -9.89 1.15 -0.90
C TRP A 101 -10.40 1.07 0.55
N GLN A 102 -10.49 2.18 1.26
CA GLN A 102 -10.99 2.28 2.63
C GLN A 102 -12.53 2.16 2.74
N CYS A 103 -13.25 2.30 1.60
CA CYS A 103 -14.70 2.35 1.59
C CYS A 103 -15.33 1.00 1.95
N ARG A 104 -16.26 0.99 2.91
CA ARG A 104 -16.91 -0.22 3.44
C ARG A 104 -18.32 -0.46 2.90
N ARG A 105 -18.78 0.30 1.87
CA ARG A 105 -20.16 0.22 1.33
C ARG A 105 -20.55 -1.17 0.82
N THR A 106 -19.59 -2.00 0.43
CA THR A 106 -19.82 -3.32 -0.13
C THR A 106 -19.64 -4.45 0.90
N SER A 107 -19.48 -4.15 2.19
CA SER A 107 -19.25 -5.16 3.23
C SER A 107 -20.37 -6.20 3.31
N ALA A 108 -21.64 -5.78 3.22
CA ALA A 108 -22.76 -6.71 3.22
C ALA A 108 -22.73 -7.71 2.05
N TYR A 109 -22.34 -7.24 0.86
CA TYR A 109 -22.19 -8.14 -0.29
C TYR A 109 -20.98 -9.09 -0.11
N CYS A 110 -19.89 -8.64 0.51
CA CYS A 110 -18.80 -9.54 0.87
C CYS A 110 -19.27 -10.65 1.83
N ASP A 111 -20.11 -10.32 2.81
CA ASP A 111 -20.65 -11.32 3.75
C ASP A 111 -21.61 -12.30 3.05
N GLU A 112 -22.40 -11.85 2.07
CA GLU A 112 -23.21 -12.72 1.20
C GLU A 112 -22.33 -13.72 0.42
N LEU A 113 -21.25 -13.26 -0.22
CA LEU A 113 -20.32 -14.13 -0.94
C LEU A 113 -19.66 -15.18 -0.01
N LYS A 114 -19.28 -14.79 1.20
CA LYS A 114 -18.75 -15.71 2.23
C LYS A 114 -19.80 -16.74 2.66
N ALA A 115 -21.04 -16.31 2.91
CA ALA A 115 -22.15 -17.18 3.29
C ALA A 115 -22.47 -18.23 2.20
N ARG A 116 -22.23 -17.87 0.93
CA ARG A 116 -22.36 -18.79 -0.23
C ARG A 116 -21.18 -19.76 -0.37
N GLY A 117 -20.19 -19.70 0.54
CA GLY A 117 -19.04 -20.63 0.57
C GLY A 117 -17.95 -20.32 -0.46
N LEU A 118 -17.88 -19.10 -1.01
CA LEU A 118 -16.97 -18.74 -2.10
C LEU A 118 -15.55 -18.34 -1.61
N THR A 119 -15.32 -18.26 -0.30
CA THR A 119 -14.07 -17.79 0.29
C THR A 119 -12.85 -18.53 -0.24
N GLU A 120 -12.87 -19.86 -0.24
CA GLU A 120 -11.72 -20.66 -0.68
C GLU A 120 -11.51 -20.58 -2.20
N THR A 121 -12.58 -20.46 -2.99
CA THR A 121 -12.49 -20.29 -4.44
C THR A 121 -11.78 -18.98 -4.80
N PHE A 122 -12.19 -17.87 -4.18
CA PHE A 122 -11.54 -16.57 -4.40
C PHE A 122 -10.09 -16.60 -3.93
N ARG A 123 -9.84 -17.13 -2.71
CA ARG A 123 -8.49 -17.22 -2.15
C ARG A 123 -7.56 -18.04 -3.05
N ALA A 124 -7.99 -19.20 -3.51
CA ALA A 124 -7.18 -20.08 -4.34
C ALA A 124 -6.77 -19.42 -5.68
N LYS A 125 -7.67 -18.65 -6.30
CA LYS A 125 -7.44 -18.02 -7.59
C LYS A 125 -6.73 -16.68 -7.50
N THR A 126 -7.08 -15.85 -6.52
CA THR A 126 -6.62 -14.46 -6.42
C THR A 126 -5.58 -14.23 -5.33
N GLY A 127 -5.39 -15.16 -4.40
CA GLY A 127 -4.56 -14.98 -3.20
C GLY A 127 -5.18 -14.10 -2.12
N LEU A 128 -6.41 -13.59 -2.36
CA LEU A 128 -7.05 -12.59 -1.50
C LEU A 128 -8.20 -13.20 -0.70
N VAL A 129 -8.53 -12.55 0.41
CA VAL A 129 -9.77 -12.79 1.15
C VAL A 129 -10.93 -12.01 0.51
N ILE A 130 -12.17 -12.44 0.71
CA ILE A 130 -13.34 -11.65 0.28
C ILE A 130 -13.52 -10.50 1.28
N ASP A 131 -13.21 -9.28 0.85
CA ASP A 131 -13.37 -8.07 1.66
C ASP A 131 -13.67 -6.85 0.77
N ALA A 132 -14.39 -5.88 1.34
CA ALA A 132 -14.70 -4.60 0.70
C ALA A 132 -13.44 -3.75 0.38
N TYR A 133 -12.29 -4.13 0.90
CA TYR A 133 -11.00 -3.53 0.59
C TYR A 133 -10.67 -3.61 -0.91
N PHE A 134 -10.92 -4.75 -1.56
CA PHE A 134 -10.55 -5.03 -2.94
C PHE A 134 -11.54 -4.46 -3.97
N SER A 135 -11.15 -4.35 -5.25
CA SER A 135 -11.89 -3.60 -6.27
C SER A 135 -13.20 -4.27 -6.73
N ALA A 136 -13.25 -5.60 -6.79
CA ALA A 136 -14.32 -6.33 -7.46
C ALA A 136 -15.73 -5.96 -7.01
N THR A 137 -15.95 -5.93 -5.69
CA THR A 137 -17.28 -5.62 -5.14
C THR A 137 -17.67 -4.15 -5.34
N LYS A 138 -16.69 -3.24 -5.38
CA LYS A 138 -16.89 -1.82 -5.71
C LYS A 138 -17.30 -1.63 -7.16
N LEU A 139 -16.63 -2.34 -8.08
CA LEU A 139 -16.98 -2.33 -9.49
C LEU A 139 -18.41 -2.84 -9.70
N LYS A 140 -18.74 -3.99 -9.11
CA LYS A 140 -20.12 -4.51 -9.13
C LYS A 140 -21.11 -3.50 -8.58
N TRP A 141 -20.80 -2.85 -7.46
CA TRP A 141 -21.65 -1.84 -6.85
C TRP A 141 -21.96 -0.67 -7.83
N ILE A 142 -20.93 -0.17 -8.55
CA ILE A 142 -21.12 0.88 -9.55
C ILE A 142 -22.07 0.41 -10.65
N LEU A 143 -21.86 -0.80 -11.19
CA LEU A 143 -22.70 -1.35 -12.24
C LEU A 143 -24.17 -1.54 -11.82
N ASP A 144 -24.41 -1.86 -10.56
CA ASP A 144 -25.74 -2.15 -10.04
C ASP A 144 -26.47 -0.91 -9.51
N ASN A 145 -25.76 0.16 -9.13
CA ASN A 145 -26.35 1.32 -8.44
C ASN A 145 -26.27 2.64 -9.24
N VAL A 146 -25.41 2.72 -10.24
CA VAL A 146 -25.33 3.93 -11.09
C VAL A 146 -26.27 3.75 -12.30
N PRO A 147 -27.26 4.63 -12.48
CA PRO A 147 -28.24 4.50 -13.57
C PRO A 147 -27.58 4.41 -14.95
N GLY A 148 -27.94 3.38 -15.71
CA GLY A 148 -27.43 3.14 -17.07
C GLY A 148 -26.01 2.59 -17.14
N ALA A 149 -25.34 2.37 -16.00
CA ALA A 149 -23.96 1.85 -16.01
C ALA A 149 -23.90 0.40 -16.51
N ARG A 150 -24.83 -0.45 -16.09
CA ARG A 150 -24.90 -1.85 -16.52
C ARG A 150 -25.04 -1.98 -18.03
N GLU A 151 -25.99 -1.32 -18.62
CA GLU A 151 -26.30 -1.35 -20.05
C GLU A 151 -25.10 -0.80 -20.87
N LYS A 152 -24.48 0.29 -20.42
CA LYS A 152 -23.29 0.84 -21.06
C LYS A 152 -22.08 -0.09 -20.96
N ALA A 153 -21.90 -0.78 -19.84
CA ALA A 153 -20.81 -1.74 -19.65
C ALA A 153 -20.97 -2.96 -20.59
N GLU A 154 -22.17 -3.52 -20.67
CA GLU A 154 -22.51 -4.63 -21.56
C GLU A 154 -22.37 -4.25 -23.04
N ALA A 155 -22.67 -2.99 -23.39
CA ALA A 155 -22.43 -2.43 -24.73
C ALA A 155 -20.95 -2.10 -25.01
N GLY A 156 -20.02 -2.35 -24.07
CA GLY A 156 -18.59 -2.10 -24.23
C GLY A 156 -18.20 -0.62 -24.19
N ARG A 157 -19.06 0.25 -23.67
CA ARG A 157 -18.80 1.69 -23.56
C ARG A 157 -18.06 2.08 -22.29
N LEU A 158 -18.14 1.29 -21.23
CA LEU A 158 -17.46 1.61 -20.00
C LEU A 158 -16.12 0.88 -19.89
N LEU A 159 -15.15 1.58 -19.29
CA LEU A 159 -13.85 1.06 -18.91
C LEU A 159 -13.71 1.09 -17.39
N PHE A 160 -13.02 0.09 -16.87
CA PHE A 160 -12.64 -0.01 -15.46
C PHE A 160 -11.12 0.12 -15.32
N GLY A 161 -10.67 0.68 -14.22
CA GLY A 161 -9.27 0.64 -13.82
C GLY A 161 -9.07 1.02 -12.37
N THR A 162 -7.89 0.72 -11.88
CA THR A 162 -7.31 1.32 -10.70
C THR A 162 -6.65 2.65 -11.09
N VAL A 163 -6.08 3.36 -10.12
CA VAL A 163 -5.61 4.74 -10.35
C VAL A 163 -4.53 4.82 -11.43
N GLU A 164 -3.59 3.87 -11.50
CA GLU A 164 -2.55 3.86 -12.54
C GLU A 164 -3.14 3.67 -13.93
N THR A 165 -4.16 2.80 -14.08
CA THR A 165 -4.86 2.60 -15.35
C THR A 165 -5.52 3.89 -15.82
N TRP A 166 -6.17 4.61 -14.91
CA TRP A 166 -6.75 5.93 -15.17
C TRP A 166 -5.69 6.94 -15.59
N LEU A 167 -4.56 7.01 -14.88
CA LEU A 167 -3.46 7.92 -15.22
C LEU A 167 -2.85 7.60 -16.59
N ILE A 168 -2.61 6.31 -16.91
CA ILE A 168 -2.11 5.90 -18.23
C ILE A 168 -3.13 6.28 -19.33
N TRP A 169 -4.42 6.03 -19.10
CA TRP A 169 -5.48 6.44 -20.00
C TRP A 169 -5.47 7.95 -20.28
N LYS A 170 -5.40 8.77 -19.24
CA LYS A 170 -5.35 10.23 -19.36
C LYS A 170 -4.05 10.71 -20.00
N LEU A 171 -2.90 10.19 -19.60
CA LEU A 171 -1.59 10.52 -20.19
C LEU A 171 -1.51 10.20 -21.69
N THR A 172 -2.24 9.20 -22.13
CA THR A 172 -2.28 8.78 -23.54
C THR A 172 -3.47 9.34 -24.32
N CYS A 173 -4.23 10.27 -23.74
CA CYS A 173 -5.44 10.83 -24.37
C CYS A 173 -6.41 9.74 -24.84
N GLY A 174 -6.63 8.71 -24.04
CA GLY A 174 -7.59 7.64 -24.31
C GLY A 174 -7.11 6.52 -25.25
N ARG A 175 -5.84 6.51 -25.66
CA ARG A 175 -5.33 5.53 -26.63
C ARG A 175 -5.02 4.17 -26.03
N VAL A 176 -4.68 4.10 -24.74
CA VAL A 176 -4.18 2.86 -24.10
C VAL A 176 -4.95 2.57 -22.83
N HIS A 177 -5.48 1.34 -22.72
CA HIS A 177 -6.21 0.85 -21.56
C HIS A 177 -5.51 -0.41 -21.02
N VAL A 178 -4.61 -0.22 -20.08
CA VAL A 178 -3.75 -1.26 -19.50
C VAL A 178 -3.65 -1.11 -17.98
N THR A 179 -3.29 -2.18 -17.31
CA THR A 179 -2.92 -2.21 -15.89
C THR A 179 -1.66 -3.06 -15.72
N ASP A 180 -0.97 -2.93 -14.59
CA ASP A 180 0.12 -3.85 -14.27
C ASP A 180 -0.37 -5.05 -13.43
N TYR A 181 0.44 -6.13 -13.40
CA TYR A 181 0.10 -7.34 -12.65
C TYR A 181 -0.07 -7.09 -11.14
N THR A 182 0.65 -6.13 -10.56
CA THR A 182 0.55 -5.85 -9.13
C THR A 182 -0.79 -5.22 -8.78
N ASN A 183 -1.25 -4.23 -9.55
CA ASN A 183 -2.58 -3.64 -9.38
C ASN A 183 -3.68 -4.61 -9.76
N ALA A 184 -3.55 -5.36 -10.87
CA ALA A 184 -4.51 -6.38 -11.26
C ALA A 184 -4.71 -7.41 -10.13
N SER A 185 -3.65 -7.87 -9.47
CA SER A 185 -3.72 -8.82 -8.37
C SER A 185 -4.47 -8.31 -7.13
N ARG A 186 -4.73 -6.98 -7.04
CA ARG A 186 -5.48 -6.37 -5.93
C ARG A 186 -6.96 -6.18 -6.24
N THR A 187 -7.40 -6.54 -7.42
CA THR A 187 -8.79 -6.33 -7.83
C THR A 187 -9.76 -7.39 -7.32
N MET A 188 -9.28 -8.56 -6.90
CA MET A 188 -10.09 -9.76 -6.61
C MET A 188 -10.80 -10.32 -7.86
N LEU A 189 -10.33 -9.92 -9.07
CA LEU A 189 -10.82 -10.39 -10.38
C LEU A 189 -9.73 -11.14 -11.16
N PHE A 190 -8.49 -11.05 -10.71
CA PHE A 190 -7.30 -11.49 -11.42
C PHE A 190 -6.77 -12.81 -10.86
N ASN A 191 -6.57 -13.79 -11.74
CA ASN A 191 -5.98 -15.06 -11.38
C ASN A 191 -4.45 -14.92 -11.33
N ILE A 192 -3.87 -15.00 -10.13
CA ILE A 192 -2.44 -14.81 -9.91
C ILE A 192 -1.57 -15.93 -10.46
N HIS A 193 -2.14 -17.08 -10.84
CA HIS A 193 -1.42 -18.22 -11.39
C HIS A 193 -1.32 -18.15 -12.93
N THR A 194 -2.43 -17.73 -13.60
CA THR A 194 -2.48 -17.62 -15.05
C THR A 194 -2.06 -16.25 -15.57
N LEU A 195 -2.01 -15.23 -14.69
CA LEU A 195 -1.76 -13.82 -15.01
C LEU A 195 -2.79 -13.24 -15.97
N GLU A 196 -4.05 -13.65 -15.79
CA GLU A 196 -5.20 -13.22 -16.58
C GLU A 196 -6.41 -12.94 -15.66
N TRP A 197 -7.39 -12.21 -16.19
CA TRP A 197 -8.67 -12.04 -15.52
C TRP A 197 -9.38 -13.39 -15.42
N ASP A 198 -9.96 -13.72 -14.26
CA ASP A 198 -10.59 -15.01 -14.01
C ASP A 198 -12.05 -15.01 -14.47
N GLU A 199 -12.36 -15.76 -15.53
CA GLU A 199 -13.69 -15.78 -16.14
C GLU A 199 -14.79 -16.30 -15.20
N ASP A 200 -14.49 -17.27 -14.33
CA ASP A 200 -15.48 -17.79 -13.37
C ASP A 200 -15.85 -16.71 -12.34
N ILE A 201 -14.87 -15.93 -11.88
CA ILE A 201 -15.09 -14.80 -10.96
C ILE A 201 -15.86 -13.68 -11.65
N LEU A 202 -15.52 -13.36 -12.90
CA LEU A 202 -16.25 -12.36 -13.68
C LEU A 202 -17.71 -12.76 -13.88
N GLN A 203 -17.97 -14.02 -14.20
CA GLN A 203 -19.32 -14.56 -14.32
C GLN A 203 -20.08 -14.53 -12.99
N GLU A 204 -19.43 -14.95 -11.89
CA GLU A 204 -20.02 -14.93 -10.54
C GLU A 204 -20.47 -13.54 -10.12
N LEU A 205 -19.66 -12.52 -10.42
CA LEU A 205 -19.93 -11.13 -10.06
C LEU A 205 -20.72 -10.37 -11.14
N ASN A 206 -21.02 -11.02 -12.27
CA ASN A 206 -21.66 -10.41 -13.43
C ASN A 206 -20.95 -9.13 -13.89
N ILE A 207 -19.63 -9.23 -14.12
CA ILE A 207 -18.77 -8.14 -14.59
C ILE A 207 -18.40 -8.41 -16.05
N PRO A 208 -18.75 -7.50 -17.01
CA PRO A 208 -18.41 -7.66 -18.40
C PRO A 208 -16.89 -7.59 -18.64
N ARG A 209 -16.33 -8.63 -19.27
CA ARG A 209 -14.89 -8.72 -19.59
C ARG A 209 -14.37 -7.53 -20.41
N CYS A 210 -15.21 -6.96 -21.29
CA CYS A 210 -14.83 -5.90 -22.21
C CYS A 210 -14.47 -4.57 -21.53
N MET A 211 -14.81 -4.40 -20.25
CA MET A 211 -14.46 -3.20 -19.52
C MET A 211 -13.13 -3.27 -18.77
N LEU A 212 -12.46 -4.45 -18.76
CA LEU A 212 -11.24 -4.66 -18.04
C LEU A 212 -10.00 -4.31 -18.87
N PRO A 213 -8.95 -3.68 -18.25
CA PRO A 213 -7.71 -3.33 -18.94
C PRO A 213 -6.89 -4.57 -19.31
N THR A 214 -5.96 -4.42 -20.25
CA THR A 214 -4.98 -5.47 -20.56
C THR A 214 -3.92 -5.52 -19.47
N PRO A 215 -3.73 -6.67 -18.77
CA PRO A 215 -2.68 -6.81 -17.76
C PRO A 215 -1.30 -6.91 -18.40
N MET A 216 -0.32 -6.21 -17.84
CA MET A 216 1.06 -6.16 -18.34
C MET A 216 2.08 -6.29 -17.19
N PRO A 217 3.35 -6.63 -17.48
CA PRO A 217 4.41 -6.58 -16.47
C PRO A 217 4.60 -5.18 -15.90
N SER A 218 5.03 -5.07 -14.64
CA SER A 218 5.25 -3.78 -13.96
C SER A 218 6.37 -2.93 -14.60
N SER A 219 7.38 -3.58 -15.18
CA SER A 219 8.49 -2.94 -15.92
C SER A 219 8.43 -3.35 -17.38
N CYS A 220 7.78 -2.53 -18.19
CA CYS A 220 7.71 -2.71 -19.65
C CYS A 220 7.30 -1.38 -20.29
N PHE A 221 7.45 -1.26 -21.62
CA PHE A 221 6.92 -0.13 -22.36
C PHE A 221 5.39 -0.27 -22.50
N TYR A 222 4.64 0.62 -21.85
CA TYR A 222 3.18 0.68 -21.95
C TYR A 222 2.70 1.52 -23.12
N ALA A 223 3.24 2.73 -23.23
CA ALA A 223 2.86 3.72 -24.24
C ALA A 223 3.81 4.94 -24.19
N GLU A 224 3.51 5.91 -25.01
CA GLU A 224 4.08 7.25 -24.95
C GLU A 224 3.00 8.25 -24.52
N ALA A 225 3.32 9.08 -23.51
CA ALA A 225 2.44 10.16 -23.07
C ALA A 225 2.24 11.15 -24.23
N ASP A 226 1.03 11.69 -24.34
CA ASP A 226 0.71 12.62 -25.42
C ASP A 226 1.53 13.90 -25.29
N PRO A 227 2.13 14.40 -26.39
CA PRO A 227 2.91 15.64 -26.39
C PRO A 227 2.17 16.86 -25.81
N MET A 228 0.84 16.87 -25.83
CA MET A 228 0.05 17.98 -25.29
C MET A 228 0.27 18.21 -23.79
N HIS A 229 0.71 17.18 -23.03
CA HIS A 229 0.90 17.29 -21.59
C HIS A 229 2.26 17.91 -21.23
N PHE A 230 3.32 17.58 -21.98
CA PHE A 230 4.70 17.93 -21.62
C PHE A 230 5.46 18.65 -22.76
N GLY A 231 4.79 18.93 -23.87
CA GLY A 231 5.41 19.54 -25.07
C GLY A 231 6.14 18.54 -25.96
N SER A 232 6.39 17.32 -25.50
CA SER A 232 6.94 16.20 -26.26
C SER A 232 6.48 14.89 -25.64
N GLY A 233 6.51 13.79 -26.41
CA GLY A 233 6.20 12.46 -25.90
C GLY A 233 7.22 11.99 -24.87
N ILE A 234 6.75 11.40 -23.77
CA ILE A 234 7.59 10.75 -22.76
C ILE A 234 7.12 9.30 -22.60
N LYS A 235 8.06 8.35 -22.61
CA LYS A 235 7.72 6.92 -22.46
C LYS A 235 7.12 6.64 -21.08
N ILE A 236 5.98 5.97 -21.03
CA ILE A 236 5.41 5.39 -19.80
C ILE A 236 5.91 3.94 -19.77
N ALA A 237 6.75 3.59 -18.79
CA ALA A 237 7.47 2.33 -18.83
C ALA A 237 7.55 1.60 -17.48
N GLY A 238 6.92 2.12 -16.45
CA GLY A 238 6.79 1.48 -15.14
C GLY A 238 5.44 1.75 -14.53
N ALA A 239 4.80 0.73 -13.97
CA ALA A 239 3.59 0.87 -13.17
C ALA A 239 3.57 -0.19 -12.07
N ALA A 240 3.20 0.20 -10.84
CA ALA A 240 3.03 -0.73 -9.74
C ALA A 240 2.17 -0.13 -8.62
N GLY A 241 1.42 -0.98 -7.92
CA GLY A 241 0.80 -0.60 -6.67
C GLY A 241 1.83 -0.12 -5.64
N ASP A 242 1.45 0.84 -4.81
CA ASP A 242 2.35 1.54 -3.89
C ASP A 242 3.21 0.62 -3.01
N GLN A 243 2.63 -0.43 -2.47
CA GLN A 243 3.33 -1.34 -1.58
C GLN A 243 4.29 -2.27 -2.33
N GLN A 244 3.94 -2.69 -3.54
CA GLN A 244 4.83 -3.46 -4.41
C GLN A 244 5.96 -2.59 -4.97
N ALA A 245 5.67 -1.33 -5.33
CA ALA A 245 6.69 -0.36 -5.72
C ALA A 245 7.68 -0.13 -4.57
N ALA A 246 7.20 0.03 -3.32
CA ALA A 246 8.07 0.17 -2.15
C ALA A 246 8.93 -1.08 -1.92
N LEU A 247 8.38 -2.29 -2.09
CA LEU A 247 9.16 -3.54 -2.01
C LEU A 247 10.29 -3.56 -3.04
N PHE A 248 10.00 -3.10 -4.27
CA PHE A 248 10.99 -2.98 -5.35
C PHE A 248 12.03 -1.89 -5.07
N GLY A 249 11.59 -0.71 -4.60
CA GLY A 249 12.46 0.41 -4.23
C GLY A 249 13.39 0.10 -3.05
N GLN A 250 12.93 -0.77 -2.14
CA GLN A 250 13.75 -1.35 -1.07
C GLN A 250 14.67 -2.49 -1.56
N THR A 251 14.69 -2.76 -2.87
CA THR A 251 15.52 -3.84 -3.46
C THR A 251 15.28 -5.22 -2.84
N CYS A 252 14.05 -5.52 -2.45
CA CYS A 252 13.65 -6.82 -1.90
C CYS A 252 13.39 -7.82 -3.04
N PHE A 253 14.44 -8.24 -3.75
CA PHE A 253 14.35 -9.07 -4.96
C PHE A 253 14.40 -10.56 -4.70
N SER A 254 14.87 -10.98 -3.52
CA SER A 254 15.02 -12.38 -3.13
C SER A 254 13.99 -12.83 -2.13
N ALA A 255 13.67 -14.13 -2.13
CA ALA A 255 12.77 -14.71 -1.13
C ALA A 255 13.29 -14.51 0.30
N GLY A 256 12.41 -14.09 1.20
CA GLY A 256 12.71 -13.75 2.59
C GLY A 256 13.13 -12.30 2.82
N GLU A 257 13.32 -11.50 1.76
CA GLU A 257 13.50 -10.05 1.92
C GLU A 257 12.15 -9.40 2.13
N ALA A 258 12.08 -8.53 3.14
CA ALA A 258 10.83 -7.93 3.61
C ALA A 258 11.00 -6.44 3.87
N LYS A 259 9.91 -5.71 3.68
CA LYS A 259 9.83 -4.29 4.03
C LYS A 259 8.58 -4.00 4.85
N ASN A 260 8.64 -2.92 5.63
CA ASN A 260 7.49 -2.31 6.28
C ASN A 260 7.44 -0.82 5.99
N THR A 261 6.37 -0.38 5.32
CA THR A 261 6.10 1.04 5.07
C THR A 261 5.19 1.60 6.15
N PHE A 262 5.63 2.63 6.85
CA PHE A 262 4.85 3.35 7.86
C PHE A 262 4.18 4.59 7.27
N GLY A 263 2.91 4.43 6.90
CA GLY A 263 2.00 5.54 6.60
C GLY A 263 0.99 5.75 7.73
N THR A 264 -0.25 6.08 7.40
CA THR A 264 -1.41 6.08 8.32
C THR A 264 -1.57 4.71 8.95
N GLY A 265 -1.53 3.65 8.14
CA GLY A 265 -1.34 2.25 8.56
C GLY A 265 0.10 1.80 8.37
N GLY A 266 0.36 0.52 8.62
CA GLY A 266 1.62 -0.17 8.33
C GLY A 266 1.37 -1.30 7.34
N PHE A 267 2.21 -1.39 6.31
CA PHE A 267 2.09 -2.41 5.28
C PHE A 267 3.39 -3.20 5.15
N LEU A 268 3.32 -4.45 5.57
CA LEU A 268 4.45 -5.38 5.49
C LEU A 268 4.30 -6.24 4.24
N LEU A 269 5.35 -6.30 3.45
CA LEU A 269 5.45 -7.23 2.33
C LEU A 269 6.74 -8.01 2.44
N MET A 270 6.64 -9.34 2.24
CA MET A 270 7.78 -10.24 2.12
C MET A 270 7.75 -10.93 0.77
N ASN A 271 8.84 -10.84 0.01
CA ASN A 271 9.03 -11.59 -1.22
C ASN A 271 9.11 -13.10 -0.89
N THR A 272 8.26 -13.91 -1.52
CA THR A 272 8.21 -15.37 -1.33
C THR A 272 8.81 -16.15 -2.51
N GLY A 273 9.34 -15.43 -3.50
CA GLY A 273 9.93 -16.05 -4.71
C GLY A 273 8.87 -16.46 -5.74
N LYS A 274 9.12 -17.56 -6.43
CA LYS A 274 8.34 -18.02 -7.60
C LYS A 274 7.04 -18.74 -7.25
N MET A 275 6.85 -19.15 -5.99
CA MET A 275 5.69 -19.91 -5.57
C MET A 275 4.76 -19.03 -4.72
N PRO A 276 3.46 -18.96 -5.05
CA PRO A 276 2.50 -18.30 -4.20
C PRO A 276 2.32 -19.09 -2.90
N VAL A 277 2.30 -18.39 -1.78
CA VAL A 277 2.07 -18.99 -0.45
C VAL A 277 0.64 -18.71 -0.04
N VAL A 278 -0.15 -19.76 0.14
CA VAL A 278 -1.51 -19.62 0.69
C VAL A 278 -1.41 -19.46 2.21
N SER A 279 -1.76 -18.29 2.70
CA SER A 279 -1.70 -17.97 4.12
C SER A 279 -2.80 -18.70 4.90
N LYS A 280 -2.42 -19.26 6.07
CA LYS A 280 -3.34 -19.82 7.08
C LYS A 280 -3.49 -18.89 8.29
N ASN A 281 -2.66 -17.87 8.35
CA ASN A 281 -2.58 -16.92 9.47
C ASN A 281 -3.11 -15.52 9.11
N GLY A 282 -4.06 -15.43 8.16
CA GLY A 282 -4.75 -14.17 7.85
C GLY A 282 -3.97 -13.19 7.00
N LEU A 283 -2.90 -13.61 6.32
CA LEU A 283 -2.20 -12.77 5.35
C LEU A 283 -2.83 -12.92 3.95
N VAL A 284 -2.49 -12.01 3.05
CA VAL A 284 -2.89 -12.10 1.64
C VAL A 284 -1.68 -12.36 0.76
N THR A 285 -1.90 -13.11 -0.31
CA THR A 285 -0.88 -13.34 -1.34
C THR A 285 -1.09 -12.37 -2.48
N THR A 286 -0.03 -11.73 -2.92
CA THR A 286 -0.08 -10.75 -4.01
C THR A 286 1.10 -10.98 -4.96
N ILE A 287 1.08 -10.34 -6.13
CA ILE A 287 2.19 -10.38 -7.08
C ILE A 287 3.16 -9.26 -6.75
N ALA A 288 4.45 -9.57 -6.68
CA ALA A 288 5.52 -8.58 -6.63
C ALA A 288 5.83 -8.05 -8.03
N CYS A 289 6.52 -6.89 -8.12
CA CYS A 289 6.87 -6.29 -9.41
C CYS A 289 7.68 -7.24 -10.30
N SER A 290 7.42 -7.16 -11.60
CA SER A 290 8.05 -8.03 -12.60
C SER A 290 8.48 -7.26 -13.84
N SER A 291 9.51 -7.77 -14.52
CA SER A 291 9.99 -7.27 -15.81
C SER A 291 9.68 -8.21 -16.98
N GLY A 292 8.67 -9.06 -16.85
CA GLY A 292 8.27 -10.02 -17.87
C GLY A 292 7.13 -10.92 -17.35
N LYS A 293 6.84 -12.00 -18.06
CA LYS A 293 5.80 -12.98 -17.64
C LYS A 293 6.19 -13.81 -16.41
N SER A 294 7.48 -13.83 -16.02
CA SER A 294 7.91 -14.48 -14.79
C SER A 294 7.75 -13.53 -13.63
N VAL A 295 6.82 -13.84 -12.73
CA VAL A 295 6.53 -13.04 -11.54
C VAL A 295 7.14 -13.68 -10.29
N ASN A 296 7.41 -12.86 -9.29
CA ASN A 296 7.55 -13.28 -7.90
C ASN A 296 6.25 -12.98 -7.16
N TYR A 297 6.02 -13.71 -6.09
CA TYR A 297 4.89 -13.46 -5.19
C TYR A 297 5.37 -12.81 -3.91
N ALA A 298 4.44 -12.20 -3.21
CA ALA A 298 4.69 -11.64 -1.89
C ALA A 298 3.55 -12.00 -0.94
N LEU A 299 3.87 -12.24 0.33
CA LEU A 299 2.90 -12.21 1.41
C LEU A 299 2.76 -10.78 1.91
N GLU A 300 1.54 -10.36 2.15
CA GLU A 300 1.22 -9.04 2.70
C GLU A 300 0.39 -9.15 3.97
N GLY A 301 0.81 -8.39 5.00
CA GLY A 301 0.02 -8.14 6.19
C GLY A 301 -0.18 -6.64 6.39
N SER A 302 -1.43 -6.23 6.60
CA SER A 302 -1.80 -4.83 6.77
C SER A 302 -2.14 -4.55 8.24
N ILE A 303 -1.48 -3.53 8.80
CA ILE A 303 -1.75 -2.95 10.11
C ILE A 303 -2.54 -1.66 9.88
N PHE A 304 -3.80 -1.61 10.31
CA PHE A 304 -4.69 -0.51 9.97
C PHE A 304 -4.32 0.82 10.62
N VAL A 305 -3.70 0.76 11.79
CA VAL A 305 -3.35 1.94 12.58
C VAL A 305 -1.87 1.93 12.95
N ALA A 306 -1.10 2.76 12.30
CA ALA A 306 0.33 2.99 12.59
C ALA A 306 0.58 4.48 12.87
N GLY A 307 0.89 5.28 11.87
CA GLY A 307 1.07 6.74 12.02
C GLY A 307 -0.19 7.43 12.56
N ALA A 308 -1.38 6.89 12.27
CA ALA A 308 -2.64 7.39 12.83
C ALA A 308 -2.68 7.35 14.36
N ALA A 309 -2.00 6.37 15.00
CA ALA A 309 -1.91 6.35 16.46
C ALA A 309 -1.11 7.54 17.03
N ILE A 310 -0.07 7.96 16.33
CA ILE A 310 0.74 9.12 16.73
C ILE A 310 -0.03 10.42 16.48
N GLN A 311 -0.75 10.50 15.35
CA GLN A 311 -1.65 11.63 15.07
C GLN A 311 -2.72 11.75 16.15
N TRP A 312 -3.33 10.64 16.57
CA TRP A 312 -4.33 10.61 17.65
C TRP A 312 -3.76 11.12 18.98
N LEU A 313 -2.52 10.76 19.34
CA LEU A 313 -1.84 11.32 20.53
C LEU A 313 -1.65 12.82 20.43
N ARG A 314 -1.39 13.35 19.24
CA ARG A 314 -1.17 14.79 18.99
C ARG A 314 -2.50 15.55 18.91
N ASP A 315 -3.39 15.13 18.03
CA ASP A 315 -4.56 15.93 17.62
C ASP A 315 -5.73 15.80 18.61
N GLU A 316 -6.00 14.57 19.07
CA GLU A 316 -7.16 14.31 19.93
C GLU A 316 -6.79 14.33 21.42
N LEU A 317 -5.75 13.60 21.81
CA LEU A 317 -5.33 13.58 23.22
C LEU A 317 -4.44 14.76 23.61
N ARG A 318 -3.86 15.47 22.64
CA ARG A 318 -2.98 16.63 22.87
C ARG A 318 -1.82 16.33 23.82
N LEU A 319 -1.30 15.11 23.75
CA LEU A 319 -0.15 14.67 24.55
C LEU A 319 1.18 15.05 23.90
N LEU A 320 1.17 15.37 22.61
CA LEU A 320 2.29 15.79 21.77
C LEU A 320 1.95 17.10 21.08
N GLU A 321 2.94 17.96 20.85
CA GLU A 321 2.81 19.14 19.97
C GLU A 321 3.08 18.73 18.52
N GLU A 322 4.15 17.94 18.30
CA GLU A 322 4.52 17.41 17.00
C GLU A 322 4.78 15.90 17.09
N ALA A 323 4.57 15.17 15.98
CA ALA A 323 4.78 13.72 15.92
C ALA A 323 6.23 13.34 16.30
N ARG A 324 7.22 14.16 15.92
CA ARG A 324 8.65 13.94 16.25
C ARG A 324 8.94 13.97 17.75
N ASP A 325 8.13 14.66 18.56
CA ASP A 325 8.32 14.73 20.01
C ASP A 325 8.10 13.39 20.71
N SER A 326 7.41 12.47 20.01
CA SER A 326 7.10 11.13 20.53
C SER A 326 8.36 10.35 20.92
N GLU A 327 9.46 10.47 20.17
CA GLU A 327 10.73 9.84 20.49
C GLU A 327 11.28 10.36 21.83
N TYR A 328 11.37 11.67 21.98
CA TYR A 328 11.89 12.31 23.18
C TYR A 328 11.04 11.97 24.40
N MET A 329 9.72 12.03 24.27
CA MET A 329 8.79 11.73 25.36
C MET A 329 8.85 10.26 25.78
N ALA A 330 8.94 9.33 24.83
CA ALA A 330 9.07 7.89 25.13
C ALA A 330 10.38 7.59 25.89
N ARG A 331 11.46 8.30 25.58
CA ARG A 331 12.76 8.15 26.24
C ARG A 331 12.82 8.72 27.66
N LYS A 332 11.83 9.55 28.08
CA LYS A 332 11.74 10.08 29.46
C LYS A 332 11.38 9.05 30.52
N VAL A 333 10.91 7.90 30.13
CA VAL A 333 10.55 6.80 31.03
C VAL A 333 11.35 5.55 30.68
N LYS A 334 11.66 4.74 31.69
CA LYS A 334 12.48 3.55 31.54
C LYS A 334 11.74 2.45 30.75
N ASP A 335 10.46 2.29 30.99
CA ASP A 335 9.57 1.30 30.39
C ASP A 335 8.12 1.85 30.33
N THR A 336 7.16 1.03 29.96
CA THR A 336 5.73 1.43 29.92
C THR A 336 5.03 1.32 31.28
N ASN A 337 5.72 0.93 32.33
CA ASN A 337 5.16 0.63 33.66
C ASN A 337 3.98 -0.35 33.61
N GLY A 338 4.05 -1.34 32.69
CA GLY A 338 3.00 -2.34 32.47
C GLY A 338 1.79 -1.84 31.66
N CYS A 339 1.81 -0.60 31.18
CA CYS A 339 0.78 -0.06 30.30
C CYS A 339 0.96 -0.61 28.87
N TYR A 340 -0.14 -1.01 28.23
CA TYR A 340 -0.23 -1.39 26.83
C TYR A 340 -1.34 -0.60 26.15
N VAL A 341 -1.10 -0.16 24.92
CA VAL A 341 -2.08 0.49 24.05
C VAL A 341 -2.33 -0.42 22.87
N VAL A 342 -3.58 -0.77 22.62
CA VAL A 342 -4.00 -1.50 21.41
C VAL A 342 -4.75 -0.51 20.52
N PRO A 343 -4.16 0.00 19.45
CA PRO A 343 -4.73 1.10 18.66
C PRO A 343 -5.74 0.58 17.61
N ALA A 344 -6.73 -0.21 18.03
CA ALA A 344 -7.73 -0.81 17.15
C ALA A 344 -8.87 0.17 16.83
N PHE A 345 -8.57 1.40 16.37
CA PHE A 345 -9.57 2.45 16.13
C PHE A 345 -10.61 2.07 15.08
N THR A 346 -10.22 1.27 14.09
CA THR A 346 -11.06 0.77 13.00
C THR A 346 -11.09 -0.76 12.96
N GLY A 347 -10.91 -1.41 14.11
CA GLY A 347 -10.68 -2.85 14.22
C GLY A 347 -9.20 -3.23 14.12
N LEU A 348 -8.93 -4.52 14.19
CA LEU A 348 -7.60 -5.12 14.02
C LEU A 348 -7.48 -5.75 12.64
N GLY A 349 -6.37 -5.48 11.95
CA GLY A 349 -5.99 -6.11 10.70
C GLY A 349 -5.30 -7.45 10.89
N ALA A 350 -4.42 -7.80 9.96
CA ALA A 350 -3.65 -9.04 10.03
C ALA A 350 -2.78 -9.12 11.30
N PRO A 351 -2.64 -10.31 11.91
CA PRO A 351 -3.30 -11.57 11.61
C PRO A 351 -4.66 -11.75 12.29
N HIS A 352 -5.12 -10.78 13.06
CA HIS A 352 -6.26 -10.90 13.97
C HIS A 352 -7.62 -10.83 13.29
N TRP A 353 -7.79 -9.94 12.29
CA TRP A 353 -9.02 -9.72 11.50
C TRP A 353 -10.30 -9.56 12.33
N ASP A 354 -10.23 -8.73 13.37
CA ASP A 354 -11.40 -8.40 14.20
C ASP A 354 -11.88 -6.97 13.91
N GLN A 355 -12.95 -6.85 13.12
CA GLN A 355 -13.58 -5.58 12.79
C GLN A 355 -14.33 -4.94 14.00
N TYR A 356 -14.62 -5.73 15.02
CA TYR A 356 -15.32 -5.29 16.22
C TYR A 356 -14.38 -4.88 17.36
N ALA A 357 -13.08 -5.16 17.24
CA ALA A 357 -12.09 -4.65 18.18
C ALA A 357 -12.10 -3.11 18.20
N ARG A 358 -11.82 -2.52 19.36
CA ARG A 358 -11.69 -1.06 19.53
C ARG A 358 -10.43 -0.71 20.29
N GLY A 359 -10.00 0.55 20.12
CA GLY A 359 -8.83 1.10 20.82
C GLY A 359 -8.94 0.88 22.31
N THR A 360 -7.91 0.29 22.92
CA THR A 360 -7.93 -0.13 24.32
C THR A 360 -6.61 0.22 25.00
N ILE A 361 -6.68 0.76 26.22
CA ILE A 361 -5.52 1.00 27.07
C ILE A 361 -5.67 0.16 28.33
N VAL A 362 -4.70 -0.70 28.62
CA VAL A 362 -4.73 -1.59 29.77
C VAL A 362 -3.44 -1.47 30.61
N GLY A 363 -3.50 -1.96 31.87
CA GLY A 363 -2.34 -1.97 32.76
C GLY A 363 -2.01 -0.63 33.41
N LEU A 364 -2.94 0.33 33.37
CA LEU A 364 -2.76 1.64 34.01
C LEU A 364 -2.71 1.48 35.55
N THR A 365 -1.70 2.10 36.13
CA THR A 365 -1.57 2.29 37.57
C THR A 365 -1.42 3.78 37.89
N ARG A 366 -1.49 4.16 39.15
CA ARG A 366 -1.29 5.57 39.54
C ARG A 366 0.12 6.10 39.19
N GLY A 367 1.08 5.22 38.93
CA GLY A 367 2.43 5.59 38.49
C GLY A 367 2.54 5.88 37.01
N CYS A 368 1.52 5.57 36.20
CA CYS A 368 1.51 5.86 34.77
C CYS A 368 1.28 7.36 34.52
N ASN A 369 2.06 7.93 33.62
CA ASN A 369 1.89 9.32 33.17
C ASN A 369 1.86 9.34 31.62
N LYS A 370 1.69 10.54 31.02
CA LYS A 370 1.59 10.71 29.57
C LYS A 370 2.75 10.07 28.80
N ASN A 371 3.97 10.07 29.34
CA ASN A 371 5.14 9.51 28.65
C ASN A 371 5.05 7.97 28.54
N HIS A 372 4.45 7.30 29.55
CA HIS A 372 4.21 5.85 29.50
C HIS A 372 3.17 5.52 28.42
N ILE A 373 2.12 6.33 28.26
CA ILE A 373 1.10 6.15 27.21
C ILE A 373 1.71 6.36 25.82
N ILE A 374 2.50 7.44 25.63
CA ILE A 374 3.20 7.71 24.36
C ILE A 374 4.14 6.55 24.02
N ARG A 375 4.94 6.08 24.99
CA ARG A 375 5.83 4.94 24.79
C ARG A 375 5.06 3.65 24.45
N ALA A 376 4.00 3.34 25.19
CA ALA A 376 3.17 2.16 24.93
C ALA A 376 2.51 2.21 23.57
N THR A 377 2.16 3.41 23.07
CA THR A 377 1.63 3.59 21.71
C THR A 377 2.70 3.31 20.64
N LEU A 378 3.93 3.80 20.82
CA LEU A 378 5.04 3.46 19.90
C LEU A 378 5.37 1.96 19.95
N ASP A 379 5.44 1.36 21.15
CA ASP A 379 5.71 -0.06 21.33
C ASP A 379 4.61 -0.91 20.65
N SER A 380 3.35 -0.45 20.64
CA SER A 380 2.24 -1.17 20.01
C SER A 380 2.43 -1.35 18.50
N LEU A 381 3.06 -0.40 17.83
CA LEU A 381 3.38 -0.52 16.39
C LEU A 381 4.39 -1.65 16.17
N CYS A 382 5.38 -1.78 17.08
CA CYS A 382 6.37 -2.84 17.00
C CYS A 382 5.75 -4.23 17.25
N TYR A 383 4.83 -4.33 18.20
CA TYR A 383 4.14 -5.59 18.47
C TYR A 383 3.26 -6.03 17.31
N GLN A 384 2.48 -5.13 16.72
CA GLN A 384 1.65 -5.45 15.55
C GLN A 384 2.51 -5.91 14.36
N VAL A 385 3.63 -5.22 14.09
CA VAL A 385 4.60 -5.65 13.07
C VAL A 385 5.13 -7.05 13.37
N ASN A 386 5.52 -7.31 14.63
CA ASN A 386 6.01 -8.62 15.04
C ASN A 386 4.97 -9.74 14.85
N ASP A 387 3.69 -9.47 15.13
CA ASP A 387 2.61 -10.45 14.91
C ASP A 387 2.50 -10.82 13.42
N VAL A 388 2.61 -9.84 12.52
CA VAL A 388 2.60 -10.06 11.07
C VAL A 388 3.85 -10.80 10.60
N LEU A 389 5.06 -10.43 11.09
CA LEU A 389 6.30 -11.11 10.74
C LEU A 389 6.28 -12.59 11.12
N HIS A 390 5.78 -12.91 12.32
CA HIS A 390 5.60 -14.31 12.75
C HIS A 390 4.61 -15.07 11.87
N ALA A 391 3.50 -14.43 11.47
CA ALA A 391 2.56 -15.03 10.53
C ALA A 391 3.20 -15.30 9.17
N MET A 392 4.03 -14.36 8.65
CA MET A 392 4.77 -14.53 7.40
C MET A 392 5.74 -15.71 7.44
N GLU A 393 6.53 -15.83 8.50
CA GLU A 393 7.47 -16.96 8.68
C GLU A 393 6.73 -18.28 8.85
N ALA A 394 5.65 -18.31 9.62
CA ALA A 394 4.84 -19.52 9.86
C ALA A 394 4.17 -20.02 8.56
N ASP A 395 3.67 -19.12 7.71
CA ASP A 395 3.01 -19.47 6.46
C ASP A 395 3.99 -19.85 5.34
N SER A 396 5.10 -19.14 5.22
CA SER A 396 6.07 -19.35 4.14
C SER A 396 7.13 -20.40 4.43
N GLY A 397 7.44 -20.63 5.72
CA GLY A 397 8.61 -21.40 6.12
C GLY A 397 9.95 -20.72 5.80
N ILE A 398 9.94 -19.44 5.39
CA ILE A 398 11.12 -18.69 5.01
C ILE A 398 11.54 -17.80 6.18
N ALA A 399 12.77 -17.98 6.68
CA ALA A 399 13.33 -17.11 7.71
C ALA A 399 13.74 -15.76 7.12
N MET A 400 13.33 -14.67 7.76
CA MET A 400 13.75 -13.33 7.41
C MET A 400 15.13 -13.02 7.97
N LYS A 401 15.95 -12.28 7.21
CA LYS A 401 17.30 -11.88 7.63
C LYS A 401 17.35 -10.47 8.21
N ALA A 402 16.51 -9.59 7.72
CA ALA A 402 16.39 -8.19 8.14
C ALA A 402 15.01 -7.66 7.73
N LEU A 403 14.57 -6.59 8.38
CA LEU A 403 13.38 -5.83 8.00
C LEU A 403 13.82 -4.45 7.50
N LYS A 404 13.56 -4.16 6.23
CA LYS A 404 13.75 -2.82 5.67
C LYS A 404 12.54 -1.95 5.99
N VAL A 405 12.78 -0.68 6.32
CA VAL A 405 11.69 0.22 6.77
C VAL A 405 11.71 1.52 6.00
N ASP A 406 10.53 2.08 5.75
CA ASP A 406 10.35 3.39 5.12
C ASP A 406 9.08 4.09 5.61
N GLY A 407 8.81 5.28 5.05
CA GLY A 407 7.72 6.13 5.47
C GLY A 407 8.06 7.02 6.67
N GLY A 408 7.17 7.95 6.99
CA GLY A 408 7.48 9.05 7.92
C GLY A 408 7.88 8.63 9.34
N ALA A 409 7.29 7.55 9.88
CA ALA A 409 7.57 7.12 11.24
C ALA A 409 8.94 6.44 11.40
N CYS A 410 9.59 6.01 10.31
CA CYS A 410 10.93 5.40 10.38
C CYS A 410 12.03 6.40 10.81
N ALA A 411 11.75 7.71 10.79
CA ALA A 411 12.63 8.74 11.33
C ALA A 411 12.82 8.64 12.87
N ASN A 412 11.86 8.02 13.56
CA ASN A 412 11.90 7.84 15.03
C ASN A 412 12.85 6.69 15.39
N ASN A 413 14.02 7.02 15.94
CA ASN A 413 15.03 6.00 16.29
C ASN A 413 14.62 5.13 17.48
N TYR A 414 13.78 5.64 18.40
CA TYR A 414 13.23 4.82 19.48
C TYR A 414 12.34 3.72 18.91
N LEU A 415 11.45 4.09 17.98
CA LEU A 415 10.55 3.14 17.31
C LEU A 415 11.35 2.07 16.56
N MET A 416 12.37 2.47 15.80
CA MET A 416 13.19 1.54 15.01
C MET A 416 14.00 0.58 15.89
N GLN A 417 14.59 1.08 17.00
CA GLN A 417 15.29 0.22 17.97
C GLN A 417 14.33 -0.76 18.64
N THR A 418 13.16 -0.29 19.09
CA THR A 418 12.14 -1.17 19.70
C THR A 418 11.63 -2.19 18.68
N MET A 419 11.53 -1.83 17.41
CA MET A 419 11.17 -2.76 16.32
C MET A 419 12.21 -3.89 16.20
N ALA A 420 13.51 -3.56 16.18
CA ALA A 420 14.58 -4.56 16.17
C ALA A 420 14.51 -5.45 17.40
N ASP A 421 14.34 -4.87 18.59
CA ASP A 421 14.26 -5.58 19.85
C ASP A 421 13.10 -6.59 19.91
N ILE A 422 11.91 -6.19 19.45
CA ILE A 422 10.70 -7.02 19.52
C ILE A 422 10.68 -8.06 18.40
N SER A 423 11.05 -7.71 17.18
CA SER A 423 11.10 -8.66 16.06
C SER A 423 12.29 -9.64 16.15
N SER A 424 13.32 -9.27 16.91
CA SER A 424 14.61 -10.00 16.94
C SER A 424 15.30 -10.04 15.57
N LEU A 425 15.06 -9.04 14.74
CA LEU A 425 15.65 -8.87 13.41
C LEU A 425 16.42 -7.56 13.33
N PRO A 426 17.51 -7.49 12.56
CA PRO A 426 18.06 -6.21 12.15
C PRO A 426 16.99 -5.38 11.42
N VAL A 427 16.87 -4.09 11.78
CA VAL A 427 15.98 -3.14 11.10
C VAL A 427 16.85 -2.15 10.34
N GLU A 428 16.65 -2.07 9.01
CA GLU A 428 17.45 -1.27 8.11
C GLU A 428 16.65 -0.11 7.55
N ARG A 429 17.07 1.12 7.86
CA ARG A 429 16.51 2.34 7.30
C ARG A 429 17.39 2.80 6.14
N PRO A 430 16.84 2.99 4.92
CA PRO A 430 17.61 3.50 3.79
C PRO A 430 17.82 5.00 3.86
N CYS A 431 18.83 5.51 3.14
CA CYS A 431 19.06 6.93 2.96
C CYS A 431 17.89 7.62 2.24
N CYS A 432 17.34 6.99 1.20
CA CYS A 432 16.13 7.46 0.52
C CYS A 432 14.91 6.77 1.11
N VAL A 433 14.09 7.50 1.86
CA VAL A 433 12.87 6.98 2.50
C VAL A 433 11.63 7.04 1.57
N GLU A 434 11.75 7.66 0.40
CA GLU A 434 10.70 7.74 -0.64
C GLU A 434 10.76 6.50 -1.56
N THR A 435 10.82 5.33 -0.97
CA THR A 435 11.06 4.05 -1.66
C THR A 435 9.94 3.66 -2.61
N THR A 436 8.72 4.10 -2.35
CA THR A 436 7.55 3.89 -3.22
C THR A 436 7.76 4.56 -4.58
N ALA A 437 8.04 5.86 -4.60
CA ALA A 437 8.31 6.59 -5.83
C ALA A 437 9.60 6.11 -6.51
N LEU A 438 10.65 5.81 -5.72
CA LEU A 438 11.90 5.27 -6.22
C LEU A 438 11.71 3.92 -6.91
N GLY A 439 10.85 3.05 -6.37
CA GLY A 439 10.50 1.77 -6.97
C GLY A 439 9.84 1.93 -8.35
N ALA A 440 8.89 2.85 -8.48
CA ALA A 440 8.28 3.18 -9.77
C ALA A 440 9.32 3.73 -10.76
N ALA A 441 10.24 4.57 -10.29
CA ALA A 441 11.34 5.08 -11.11
C ALA A 441 12.26 3.95 -11.60
N TYR A 442 12.64 3.03 -10.71
CA TYR A 442 13.47 1.87 -11.07
C TYR A 442 12.80 0.98 -12.12
N LEU A 443 11.51 0.68 -11.96
CA LEU A 443 10.74 -0.11 -12.94
C LEU A 443 10.76 0.56 -14.32
N ALA A 444 10.48 1.86 -14.40
CA ALA A 444 10.50 2.60 -15.65
C ALA A 444 11.91 2.69 -16.25
N GLY A 445 12.90 2.98 -15.42
CA GLY A 445 14.29 3.12 -15.87
C GLY A 445 14.88 1.80 -16.38
N LEU A 446 14.55 0.67 -15.77
CA LEU A 446 14.95 -0.67 -16.25
C LEU A 446 14.31 -0.98 -17.60
N ALA A 447 13.02 -0.67 -17.78
CA ALA A 447 12.31 -0.94 -19.03
C ALA A 447 12.87 -0.18 -20.23
N VAL A 448 13.45 1.01 -20.01
CA VAL A 448 14.02 1.83 -21.10
C VAL A 448 15.56 1.78 -21.15
N GLY A 449 16.20 0.95 -20.33
CA GLY A 449 17.65 0.82 -20.28
C GLY A 449 18.39 2.02 -19.64
N TYR A 450 17.68 2.83 -18.86
CA TYR A 450 18.32 3.88 -18.05
C TYR A 450 19.18 3.26 -16.95
N TRP A 451 18.71 2.24 -16.26
CA TRP A 451 19.50 1.27 -15.48
C TRP A 451 19.55 -0.05 -16.26
N GLN A 452 20.72 -0.71 -16.27
CA GLN A 452 20.94 -1.89 -17.10
C GLN A 452 20.46 -3.19 -16.43
N SER A 453 20.41 -3.22 -15.11
CA SER A 453 20.04 -4.42 -14.35
C SER A 453 19.57 -4.07 -12.93
N THR A 454 18.93 -5.03 -12.28
CA THR A 454 18.61 -4.96 -10.84
C THR A 454 19.84 -4.83 -9.95
N ASP A 455 21.01 -5.39 -10.38
CA ASP A 455 22.26 -5.22 -9.65
C ASP A 455 22.75 -3.76 -9.65
N GLU A 456 22.50 -3.02 -10.74
CA GLU A 456 22.78 -1.58 -10.76
C GLU A 456 21.86 -0.82 -9.81
N VAL A 457 20.58 -1.20 -9.75
CA VAL A 457 19.60 -0.64 -8.81
C VAL A 457 20.01 -0.92 -7.35
N VAL A 458 20.44 -2.15 -7.04
CA VAL A 458 20.92 -2.52 -5.69
C VAL A 458 22.09 -1.64 -5.26
N ARG A 459 23.01 -1.29 -6.17
CA ARG A 459 24.15 -0.41 -5.84
C ARG A 459 23.72 1.03 -5.50
N ASN A 460 22.58 1.49 -5.96
CA ASN A 460 22.04 2.80 -5.60
C ASN A 460 21.37 2.79 -4.21
N TRP A 461 20.97 1.61 -3.71
CA TRP A 461 20.37 1.48 -2.39
C TRP A 461 21.46 1.52 -1.31
N SER A 462 21.32 2.43 -0.37
CA SER A 462 22.26 2.60 0.72
C SER A 462 21.55 2.71 2.06
N VAL A 463 22.15 2.13 3.09
CA VAL A 463 21.65 2.17 4.47
C VAL A 463 22.06 3.47 5.12
N ASP A 464 21.08 4.21 5.67
CA ASP A 464 21.33 5.31 6.61
C ASP A 464 21.72 4.74 7.99
N ARG A 465 20.92 3.78 8.49
CA ARG A 465 21.17 3.17 9.79
C ARG A 465 20.59 1.76 9.90
N THR A 466 21.39 0.88 10.52
CA THR A 466 20.91 -0.45 10.96
C THR A 466 20.73 -0.43 12.49
N PHE A 467 19.58 -0.90 12.95
CA PHE A 467 19.25 -1.11 14.35
C PHE A 467 19.31 -2.60 14.63
N LEU A 468 20.12 -3.00 15.60
CA LEU A 468 20.28 -4.40 16.01
C LEU A 468 19.48 -4.68 17.29
N PRO A 469 18.95 -5.90 17.49
CA PRO A 469 18.30 -6.29 18.74
C PRO A 469 19.26 -6.11 19.94
N ASP A 470 18.79 -5.46 21.00
CA ASP A 470 19.60 -5.11 22.20
C ASP A 470 18.88 -5.43 23.52
N ILE A 471 17.86 -6.30 23.50
CA ILE A 471 17.20 -6.79 24.70
C ILE A 471 17.36 -8.31 24.84
N SER A 472 17.26 -8.82 26.08
CA SER A 472 17.32 -10.25 26.32
C SER A 472 16.07 -10.98 25.79
N ALA A 473 16.22 -12.28 25.52
CA ALA A 473 15.11 -13.11 25.07
C ALA A 473 13.97 -13.17 26.12
N GLU A 474 14.32 -13.13 27.42
CA GLU A 474 13.35 -13.12 28.52
C GLU A 474 12.55 -11.82 28.54
N GLU A 475 13.21 -10.66 28.35
CA GLU A 475 12.54 -9.36 28.29
C GLU A 475 11.63 -9.27 27.07
N ARG A 476 12.10 -9.71 25.89
CA ARG A 476 11.30 -9.80 24.67
C ARG A 476 10.05 -10.66 24.91
N THR A 477 10.21 -11.87 25.44
CA THR A 477 9.10 -12.80 25.71
C THR A 477 8.11 -12.18 26.72
N ARG A 478 8.59 -11.52 27.76
CA ARG A 478 7.75 -10.84 28.74
C ARG A 478 6.89 -9.76 28.10
N ARG A 479 7.48 -8.91 27.24
CA ARG A 479 6.78 -7.83 26.54
C ARG A 479 5.71 -8.38 25.57
N ILE A 480 6.06 -9.39 24.76
CA ILE A 480 5.12 -10.01 23.80
C ILE A 480 3.96 -10.71 24.55
N LYS A 481 4.24 -11.38 25.68
CA LYS A 481 3.17 -11.98 26.51
C LYS A 481 2.20 -10.93 27.04
N GLY A 482 2.70 -9.77 27.45
CA GLY A 482 1.88 -8.63 27.88
C GLY A 482 1.03 -8.08 26.74
N TRP A 483 1.62 -7.92 25.54
CA TRP A 483 0.91 -7.50 24.34
C TRP A 483 -0.23 -8.46 23.98
N ASN A 484 0.02 -9.75 23.90
CA ASN A 484 -0.98 -10.76 23.59
C ASN A 484 -2.15 -10.75 24.61
N LYS A 485 -1.87 -10.43 25.87
CA LYS A 485 -2.92 -10.24 26.88
C LYS A 485 -3.73 -8.96 26.61
N ALA A 486 -3.07 -7.87 26.23
CA ALA A 486 -3.73 -6.59 25.93
C ALA A 486 -4.65 -6.69 24.71
N VAL A 487 -4.18 -7.34 23.63
CA VAL A 487 -4.98 -7.56 22.41
C VAL A 487 -6.28 -8.30 22.71
N ARG A 488 -6.24 -9.32 23.60
CA ARG A 488 -7.46 -10.05 24.00
C ARG A 488 -8.49 -9.16 24.69
N CYS A 489 -8.08 -8.09 25.35
CA CYS A 489 -8.99 -7.13 25.95
C CYS A 489 -9.68 -6.22 24.94
N ALA A 490 -9.14 -6.11 23.72
CA ALA A 490 -9.70 -5.29 22.66
C ALA A 490 -10.66 -6.04 21.73
N TYR A 491 -10.60 -7.40 21.73
CA TYR A 491 -11.44 -8.22 20.85
C TYR A 491 -12.94 -8.05 21.14
N HIS A 492 -13.71 -8.04 20.04
CA HIS A 492 -15.17 -8.06 20.05
C HIS A 492 -15.84 -6.93 20.84
N TRP A 493 -15.10 -5.87 21.17
CA TRP A 493 -15.58 -4.77 22.02
C TRP A 493 -16.87 -4.12 21.51
N ALA A 494 -17.05 -4.03 20.20
CA ALA A 494 -18.22 -3.40 19.59
C ALA A 494 -19.28 -4.41 19.13
N LEU A 495 -19.21 -5.68 19.55
CA LEU A 495 -20.33 -6.61 19.43
C LEU A 495 -21.34 -6.25 20.51
N ASP A 496 -22.60 -6.02 20.10
CA ASP A 496 -23.70 -5.92 21.05
C ASP A 496 -23.88 -7.31 21.70
N GLU A 497 -23.77 -7.38 23.02
CA GLU A 497 -24.18 -8.56 23.78
C GLU A 497 -25.72 -8.60 23.71
N GLU A 498 -26.30 -9.58 22.99
CA GLU A 498 -27.73 -9.89 23.06
C GLU A 498 -28.13 -10.46 24.44
#